data_df80f713b7f238c991f0a4caa31dc708
#
_entry.id   df80f713b7f238c991f0a4caa31dc708
#
_cell.length_a   1.000
_cell.length_b   1.000
_cell.length_c   1.000
_cell.angle_alpha   90.00
_cell.angle_beta   90.00
_cell.angle_gamma   90.00
#
_symmetry.space_group_name_H-M   'P 1'
#
loop_
_entity.id
_entity.type
_entity.pdbx_description
1 polymer ?
#
loop_
_entity_poly.entity_id
_entity_poly.type
_entity_poly.pdbx_seq_one_letter_code
_entity_poly.pdbx_strand_id
1 'polypeptide(L)'
;MNLKDKLAVQLYTLRDFLKTPGDFAQSLDKVAQIGYRAVQLSAVGCMDDGSVSATEAKKLLDDNGLTCAATHRSWASLLEKTDDEILFHKTLGCNYVAIGGLPKEYESAGYDGYLKFLDDSAPVISRLKEAGITFGYHNHSHEFRKESGTVLYDLFVERGGPDFTLEIDTYWVWHAGVDVVGLFERVNDRVPVIHHKDKEVIAGEGPVIAAIGEGNLPWGKILPACEAAGARWHCVEQDTCRRDPFDCLRSSFEYLK
;
A
#
# COMPACT_ATOMS: atom_id res chain seq x y z
N MET A 1 -1.40 -0.81 -22.33
CA MET A 1 -1.36 -1.78 -21.21
C MET A 1 -2.76 -1.79 -20.62
N ASN A 2 -3.33 -2.92 -20.31
CA ASN A 2 -4.65 -2.98 -19.68
C ASN A 2 -4.45 -3.46 -18.23
N LEU A 3 -4.64 -2.57 -17.27
CA LEU A 3 -4.46 -2.84 -15.84
C LEU A 3 -5.79 -3.10 -15.11
N LYS A 4 -6.92 -3.04 -15.82
CA LYS A 4 -8.27 -3.04 -15.24
C LYS A 4 -8.48 -4.12 -14.17
N ASP A 5 -7.98 -5.34 -14.41
CA ASP A 5 -8.17 -6.46 -13.50
C ASP A 5 -7.14 -6.53 -12.35
N LYS A 6 -6.14 -5.63 -12.38
CA LYS A 6 -5.11 -5.47 -11.36
C LYS A 6 -5.28 -4.21 -10.52
N LEU A 7 -6.31 -3.38 -10.79
CA LEU A 7 -6.55 -2.14 -10.05
C LEU A 7 -7.25 -2.41 -8.73
N ALA A 8 -6.68 -1.88 -7.66
CA ALA A 8 -7.25 -1.87 -6.33
C ALA A 8 -7.37 -0.44 -5.78
N VAL A 9 -8.25 -0.23 -4.82
CA VAL A 9 -8.32 1.00 -4.04
C VAL A 9 -7.65 0.78 -2.70
N GLN A 10 -6.67 1.62 -2.35
CA GLN A 10 -6.21 1.73 -0.97
C GLN A 10 -7.27 2.52 -0.17
N LEU A 11 -7.91 1.84 0.77
CA LEU A 11 -9.07 2.38 1.48
C LEU A 11 -8.75 3.53 2.43
N TYR A 12 -7.49 3.80 2.73
CA TYR A 12 -7.09 5.02 3.44
C TYR A 12 -7.61 6.29 2.76
N THR A 13 -7.72 6.28 1.44
CA THR A 13 -8.35 7.36 0.65
C THR A 13 -9.78 7.68 1.11
N LEU A 14 -10.50 6.64 1.54
CA LEU A 14 -11.91 6.71 1.93
C LEU A 14 -12.13 6.65 3.46
N ARG A 15 -11.08 6.77 4.29
CA ARG A 15 -11.12 6.56 5.74
C ARG A 15 -12.23 7.30 6.47
N ASP A 16 -12.63 8.48 5.97
CA ASP A 16 -13.74 9.25 6.54
C ASP A 16 -15.12 8.67 6.23
N PHE A 17 -15.20 7.76 5.27
CA PHE A 17 -16.40 7.04 4.83
C PHE A 17 -16.39 5.56 5.26
N LEU A 18 -15.58 5.18 6.26
CA LEU A 18 -15.41 3.79 6.72
C LEU A 18 -15.59 3.67 8.24
N LYS A 19 -16.26 4.64 8.86
CA LYS A 19 -16.40 4.74 10.33
C LYS A 19 -17.50 3.85 10.88
N THR A 20 -18.52 3.54 10.08
CA THR A 20 -19.63 2.67 10.47
C THR A 20 -19.78 1.49 9.50
N PRO A 21 -20.41 0.38 9.93
CA PRO A 21 -20.69 -0.75 9.04
C PRO A 21 -21.48 -0.35 7.79
N GLY A 22 -22.44 0.58 7.93
CA GLY A 22 -23.23 1.10 6.81
C GLY A 22 -22.43 1.93 5.83
N ASP A 23 -21.57 2.81 6.32
CA ASP A 23 -20.68 3.61 5.48
C ASP A 23 -19.67 2.72 4.73
N PHE A 24 -19.13 1.70 5.41
CA PHE A 24 -18.21 0.75 4.81
C PHE A 24 -18.89 -0.02 3.67
N ALA A 25 -20.07 -0.59 3.90
CA ALA A 25 -20.83 -1.30 2.86
C ALA A 25 -21.14 -0.40 1.65
N GLN A 26 -21.58 0.84 1.88
CA GLN A 26 -21.86 1.80 0.81
C GLN A 26 -20.60 2.19 0.04
N SER A 27 -19.47 2.34 0.74
CA SER A 27 -18.19 2.68 0.09
C SER A 27 -17.70 1.55 -0.80
N LEU A 28 -17.81 0.29 -0.38
CA LEU A 28 -17.46 -0.86 -1.22
C LEU A 28 -18.35 -0.96 -2.47
N ASP A 29 -19.65 -0.72 -2.35
CA ASP A 29 -20.58 -0.67 -3.48
C ASP A 29 -20.15 0.41 -4.50
N LYS A 30 -19.85 1.63 -4.04
CA LYS A 30 -19.36 2.72 -4.90
C LYS A 30 -18.04 2.36 -5.59
N VAL A 31 -17.08 1.75 -4.87
CA VAL A 31 -15.79 1.30 -5.42
C VAL A 31 -16.02 0.27 -6.54
N ALA A 32 -16.90 -0.71 -6.33
CA ALA A 32 -17.26 -1.69 -7.33
C ALA A 32 -17.96 -1.07 -8.54
N GLN A 33 -18.87 -0.10 -8.32
CA GLN A 33 -19.56 0.63 -9.40
C GLN A 33 -18.61 1.49 -10.25
N ILE A 34 -17.52 2.03 -9.68
CA ILE A 34 -16.47 2.71 -10.44
C ILE A 34 -15.80 1.72 -11.41
N GLY A 35 -15.65 0.46 -11.00
CA GLY A 35 -15.08 -0.60 -11.83
C GLY A 35 -13.87 -1.30 -11.23
N TYR A 36 -13.41 -0.89 -10.05
CA TYR A 36 -12.34 -1.59 -9.34
C TYR A 36 -12.73 -3.02 -9.01
N ARG A 37 -11.74 -3.92 -8.93
CA ARG A 37 -11.93 -5.33 -8.63
C ARG A 37 -11.36 -5.75 -7.29
N ALA A 38 -10.61 -4.86 -6.65
CA ALA A 38 -9.95 -5.15 -5.39
C ALA A 38 -9.83 -3.91 -4.51
N VAL A 39 -9.58 -4.16 -3.24
CA VAL A 39 -9.26 -3.13 -2.25
C VAL A 39 -8.08 -3.57 -1.39
N GLN A 40 -7.34 -2.61 -0.87
CA GLN A 40 -6.43 -2.81 0.24
C GLN A 40 -7.09 -2.27 1.51
N LEU A 41 -7.25 -3.12 2.52
CA LEU A 41 -7.85 -2.73 3.80
C LEU A 41 -6.81 -1.98 4.66
N SER A 42 -7.07 -0.70 4.88
CA SER A 42 -6.25 0.19 5.71
C SER A 42 -7.14 1.29 6.29
N ALA A 43 -6.99 1.60 7.56
CA ALA A 43 -7.77 2.62 8.27
C ALA A 43 -9.29 2.45 8.09
N VAL A 44 -9.77 1.22 8.22
CA VAL A 44 -11.21 0.90 8.19
C VAL A 44 -11.75 1.00 9.60
N GLY A 45 -12.23 2.18 9.99
CA GLY A 45 -12.60 2.51 11.38
C GLY A 45 -13.56 1.53 12.02
N CYS A 46 -14.58 1.04 11.32
CA CYS A 46 -15.52 0.04 11.84
C CYS A 46 -14.92 -1.37 12.00
N MET A 47 -13.78 -1.67 11.35
CA MET A 47 -13.03 -2.89 11.63
C MET A 47 -12.05 -2.67 12.80
N ASP A 48 -11.47 -1.48 12.89
CA ASP A 48 -10.50 -1.13 13.94
C ASP A 48 -11.17 -1.07 15.33
N ASP A 49 -12.43 -0.66 15.41
CA ASP A 49 -13.23 -0.63 16.65
C ASP A 49 -13.99 -1.95 16.93
N GLY A 50 -13.88 -2.93 16.02
CA GLY A 50 -14.52 -4.23 16.14
C GLY A 50 -16.01 -4.29 15.75
N SER A 51 -16.58 -3.19 15.22
CA SER A 51 -17.97 -3.17 14.75
C SER A 51 -18.21 -4.02 13.51
N VAL A 52 -17.15 -4.31 12.75
CA VAL A 52 -17.14 -5.23 11.60
C VAL A 52 -16.01 -6.23 11.77
N SER A 53 -16.34 -7.51 11.85
CA SER A 53 -15.36 -8.59 11.88
C SER A 53 -14.74 -8.89 10.50
N ALA A 54 -13.63 -9.63 10.47
CA ALA A 54 -13.02 -10.09 9.21
C ALA A 54 -14.00 -10.93 8.36
N THR A 55 -14.86 -11.73 8.99
CA THR A 55 -15.88 -12.55 8.30
C THR A 55 -16.95 -11.66 7.63
N GLU A 56 -17.40 -10.63 8.34
CA GLU A 56 -18.39 -9.69 7.80
C GLU A 56 -17.76 -8.84 6.69
N ALA A 57 -16.51 -8.36 6.87
CA ALA A 57 -15.78 -7.66 5.83
C ALA A 57 -15.61 -8.52 4.57
N LYS A 58 -15.24 -9.80 4.73
CA LYS A 58 -15.13 -10.74 3.61
C LYS A 58 -16.46 -10.89 2.88
N LYS A 59 -17.57 -11.04 3.62
CA LYS A 59 -18.88 -11.11 3.02
C LYS A 59 -19.25 -9.86 2.24
N LEU A 60 -18.98 -8.66 2.77
CA LEU A 60 -19.25 -7.40 2.10
C LEU A 60 -18.41 -7.25 0.80
N LEU A 61 -17.15 -7.70 0.83
CA LEU A 61 -16.31 -7.74 -0.37
C LEU A 61 -16.89 -8.68 -1.43
N ASP A 62 -17.28 -9.90 -1.04
CA ASP A 62 -17.85 -10.89 -1.96
C ASP A 62 -19.18 -10.44 -2.57
N ASP A 63 -20.06 -9.85 -1.76
CA ASP A 63 -21.36 -9.32 -2.21
C ASP A 63 -21.19 -8.23 -3.28
N ASN A 64 -20.04 -7.52 -3.28
CA ASN A 64 -19.69 -6.49 -4.27
C ASN A 64 -18.73 -6.99 -5.37
N GLY A 65 -18.37 -8.26 -5.40
CA GLY A 65 -17.41 -8.82 -6.36
C GLY A 65 -15.99 -8.23 -6.22
N LEU A 66 -15.62 -7.82 -5.00
CA LEU A 66 -14.31 -7.26 -4.68
C LEU A 66 -13.42 -8.31 -3.99
N THR A 67 -12.12 -8.22 -4.25
CA THR A 67 -11.08 -9.03 -3.58
C THR A 67 -10.29 -8.17 -2.60
N CYS A 68 -9.89 -8.73 -1.46
CA CYS A 68 -8.88 -8.12 -0.60
C CYS A 68 -7.49 -8.37 -1.21
N ALA A 69 -6.94 -7.38 -1.89
CA ALA A 69 -5.63 -7.46 -2.54
C ALA A 69 -4.48 -7.46 -1.53
N ALA A 70 -4.62 -6.67 -0.47
CA ALA A 70 -3.62 -6.44 0.56
C ALA A 70 -4.27 -5.85 1.82
N THR A 71 -3.49 -5.79 2.90
CA THR A 71 -3.85 -5.05 4.11
C THR A 71 -2.67 -4.23 4.61
N HIS A 72 -2.95 -3.11 5.33
CA HIS A 72 -1.98 -2.53 6.25
C HIS A 72 -2.31 -2.94 7.68
N ARG A 73 -1.32 -3.50 8.37
CA ARG A 73 -1.45 -3.90 9.78
C ARG A 73 -0.35 -3.24 10.61
N SER A 74 -0.60 -3.07 11.91
CA SER A 74 0.43 -2.56 12.81
C SER A 74 1.56 -3.57 12.97
N TRP A 75 2.80 -3.07 13.05
CA TRP A 75 3.95 -3.95 13.32
C TRP A 75 3.81 -4.68 14.67
N ALA A 76 3.30 -4.00 15.69
CA ALA A 76 3.06 -4.61 17.01
C ALA A 76 2.13 -5.82 16.91
N SER A 77 1.04 -5.72 16.15
CA SER A 77 0.13 -6.87 15.94
C SER A 77 0.82 -8.02 15.21
N LEU A 78 1.58 -7.73 14.15
CA LEU A 78 2.31 -8.75 13.39
C LEU A 78 3.38 -9.45 14.25
N LEU A 79 4.07 -8.72 15.12
CA LEU A 79 5.11 -9.23 15.99
C LEU A 79 4.55 -10.04 17.17
N GLU A 80 3.55 -9.50 17.86
CA GLU A 80 3.04 -10.05 19.12
C GLU A 80 1.91 -11.08 18.91
N LYS A 81 1.15 -10.96 17.81
CA LYS A 81 -0.06 -11.75 17.53
C LYS A 81 -0.05 -12.34 16.12
N THR A 82 1.10 -12.84 15.68
CA THR A 82 1.28 -13.36 14.30
C THR A 82 0.22 -14.38 13.91
N ASP A 83 -0.18 -15.27 14.82
CA ASP A 83 -1.21 -16.31 14.53
C ASP A 83 -2.60 -15.72 14.34
N ASP A 84 -2.97 -14.70 15.12
CA ASP A 84 -4.23 -13.99 14.96
C ASP A 84 -4.25 -13.24 13.62
N GLU A 85 -3.14 -12.62 13.22
CA GLU A 85 -3.00 -11.95 11.92
C GLU A 85 -3.06 -12.96 10.77
N ILE A 86 -2.46 -14.14 10.89
CA ILE A 86 -2.58 -15.22 9.92
C ILE A 86 -4.05 -15.65 9.76
N LEU A 87 -4.76 -15.85 10.88
CA LEU A 87 -6.18 -16.21 10.86
C LEU A 87 -7.03 -15.11 10.21
N PHE A 88 -6.78 -13.85 10.54
CA PHE A 88 -7.43 -12.69 9.96
C PHE A 88 -7.29 -12.66 8.43
N HIS A 89 -6.07 -12.82 7.92
CA HIS A 89 -5.80 -12.82 6.50
C HIS A 89 -6.40 -14.03 5.77
N LYS A 90 -6.37 -15.22 6.38
CA LYS A 90 -7.05 -16.40 5.83
C LYS A 90 -8.57 -16.22 5.76
N THR A 91 -9.16 -15.59 6.78
CA THR A 91 -10.60 -15.29 6.79
C THR A 91 -10.97 -14.32 5.66
N LEU A 92 -10.16 -13.31 5.40
CA LEU A 92 -10.35 -12.37 4.30
C LEU A 92 -10.05 -12.95 2.91
N GLY A 93 -9.36 -14.10 2.85
CA GLY A 93 -8.80 -14.61 1.59
C GLY A 93 -7.68 -13.75 1.03
N CYS A 94 -6.99 -12.99 1.90
CA CYS A 94 -5.90 -12.08 1.55
C CYS A 94 -4.54 -12.76 1.79
N ASN A 95 -3.63 -12.67 0.83
CA ASN A 95 -2.32 -13.29 0.91
C ASN A 95 -1.16 -12.27 0.95
N TYR A 96 -1.46 -11.01 1.24
CA TYR A 96 -0.46 -9.95 1.33
C TYR A 96 -0.75 -9.02 2.50
N VAL A 97 0.24 -8.80 3.36
CA VAL A 97 0.18 -7.86 4.47
C VAL A 97 1.39 -6.95 4.44
N ALA A 98 1.16 -5.64 4.53
CA ALA A 98 2.24 -4.68 4.71
C ALA A 98 2.09 -3.90 6.02
N ILE A 99 3.19 -3.32 6.47
CA ILE A 99 3.16 -2.24 7.45
C ILE A 99 3.18 -0.90 6.70
N GLY A 100 2.40 0.06 7.19
CA GLY A 100 2.27 1.38 6.57
C GLY A 100 3.43 2.33 6.82
N GLY A 101 4.54 1.85 7.39
CA GLY A 101 5.76 2.61 7.69
C GLY A 101 6.53 2.03 8.87
N LEU A 102 7.76 2.47 9.04
CA LEU A 102 8.64 2.00 10.12
C LEU A 102 8.15 2.51 11.48
N PRO A 103 7.98 1.64 12.50
CA PRO A 103 7.64 2.09 13.84
C PRO A 103 8.68 3.06 14.41
N LYS A 104 8.19 4.02 15.19
CA LYS A 104 8.99 5.16 15.64
C LYS A 104 10.25 4.75 16.42
N GLU A 105 10.20 3.67 17.18
CA GLU A 105 11.34 3.14 17.92
C GLU A 105 12.51 2.71 17.02
N TYR A 106 12.23 2.12 15.86
CA TYR A 106 13.25 1.79 14.86
C TYR A 106 13.66 3.02 14.06
N GLU A 107 12.69 3.83 13.64
CA GLU A 107 12.96 5.05 12.87
C GLU A 107 13.87 6.02 13.63
N SER A 108 13.63 6.22 14.93
CA SER A 108 14.41 7.12 15.78
C SER A 108 15.84 6.63 16.03
N ALA A 109 16.10 5.34 15.90
CA ALA A 109 17.44 4.75 16.03
C ALA A 109 18.23 4.79 14.71
N GLY A 110 17.66 5.38 13.64
CA GLY A 110 18.34 5.61 12.38
C GLY A 110 18.87 4.32 11.74
N TYR A 111 20.10 4.35 11.25
CA TYR A 111 20.75 3.22 10.56
C TYR A 111 20.65 1.90 11.35
N ASP A 112 20.98 1.92 12.63
CA ASP A 112 20.93 0.72 13.48
C ASP A 112 19.49 0.24 13.71
N GLY A 113 18.53 1.16 13.75
CA GLY A 113 17.13 0.84 13.87
C GLY A 113 16.59 0.11 12.63
N TYR A 114 16.98 0.52 11.43
CA TYR A 114 16.61 -0.17 10.19
C TYR A 114 17.18 -1.59 10.13
N LEU A 115 18.44 -1.79 10.56
CA LEU A 115 19.02 -3.12 10.66
C LEU A 115 18.29 -3.98 11.69
N LYS A 116 18.02 -3.42 12.87
CA LYS A 116 17.29 -4.13 13.91
C LYS A 116 15.88 -4.53 13.44
N PHE A 117 15.19 -3.65 12.68
CA PHE A 117 13.88 -3.98 12.12
C PHE A 117 13.96 -5.16 11.14
N LEU A 118 14.98 -5.23 10.31
CA LEU A 118 15.20 -6.37 9.42
C LEU A 118 15.39 -7.67 10.21
N ASP A 119 16.19 -7.64 11.28
CA ASP A 119 16.43 -8.81 12.13
C ASP A 119 15.13 -9.24 12.85
N ASP A 120 14.39 -8.30 13.45
CA ASP A 120 13.14 -8.58 14.16
C ASP A 120 12.02 -9.06 13.20
N SER A 121 12.03 -8.61 11.96
CA SER A 121 11.01 -8.98 10.97
C SER A 121 11.22 -10.38 10.38
N ALA A 122 12.43 -10.89 10.34
CA ALA A 122 12.74 -12.16 9.71
C ALA A 122 11.92 -13.36 10.25
N PRO A 123 11.76 -13.57 11.57
CA PRO A 123 10.93 -14.67 12.09
C PRO A 123 9.44 -14.48 11.79
N VAL A 124 8.94 -13.24 11.80
CA VAL A 124 7.53 -12.93 11.45
C VAL A 124 7.27 -13.24 9.98
N ILE A 125 8.18 -12.81 9.09
CA ILE A 125 8.11 -13.08 7.65
C ILE A 125 8.11 -14.58 7.37
N SER A 126 8.98 -15.35 8.05
CA SER A 126 9.02 -16.82 7.91
C SER A 126 7.66 -17.46 8.26
N ARG A 127 7.05 -17.06 9.37
CA ARG A 127 5.73 -17.59 9.80
C ARG A 127 4.59 -17.20 8.84
N LEU A 128 4.58 -15.96 8.36
CA LEU A 128 3.62 -15.50 7.36
C LEU A 128 3.76 -16.30 6.06
N LYS A 129 5.00 -16.50 5.59
CA LYS A 129 5.32 -17.28 4.39
C LYS A 129 4.86 -18.74 4.50
N GLU A 130 5.08 -19.41 5.64
CA GLU A 130 4.60 -20.76 5.90
C GLU A 130 3.08 -20.86 5.82
N ALA A 131 2.37 -19.76 6.16
CA ALA A 131 0.92 -19.64 6.04
C ALA A 131 0.45 -19.24 4.62
N GLY A 132 1.36 -18.98 3.67
CA GLY A 132 1.07 -18.51 2.31
C GLY A 132 0.78 -17.02 2.22
N ILE A 133 1.24 -16.23 3.21
CA ILE A 133 1.05 -14.77 3.26
C ILE A 133 2.40 -14.10 3.01
N THR A 134 2.43 -13.15 2.09
CA THR A 134 3.61 -12.34 1.77
C THR A 134 3.64 -11.11 2.65
N PHE A 135 4.80 -10.80 3.22
CA PHE A 135 5.04 -9.55 3.96
C PHE A 135 5.52 -8.44 3.03
N GLY A 136 5.07 -7.21 3.25
CA GLY A 136 5.52 -6.03 2.55
C GLY A 136 5.83 -4.85 3.47
N TYR A 137 6.67 -3.96 2.98
CA TYR A 137 7.01 -2.69 3.62
C TYR A 137 6.59 -1.52 2.73
N HIS A 138 5.68 -0.66 3.22
CA HIS A 138 5.28 0.56 2.53
C HIS A 138 6.20 1.72 2.92
N ASN A 139 6.73 2.42 1.90
CA ASN A 139 7.60 3.57 2.09
C ASN A 139 6.86 4.91 2.06
N HIS A 140 7.45 5.86 2.78
CA HIS A 140 7.24 7.30 2.61
C HIS A 140 8.52 7.95 2.06
N SER A 141 8.65 9.26 2.19
CA SER A 141 9.86 9.98 1.74
C SER A 141 11.01 9.95 2.74
N HIS A 142 10.71 9.81 4.02
CA HIS A 142 11.73 9.90 5.09
C HIS A 142 12.70 8.72 5.11
N GLU A 143 12.33 7.56 4.56
CA GLU A 143 13.24 6.42 4.43
C GLU A 143 14.37 6.68 3.44
N PHE A 144 14.20 7.64 2.52
CA PHE A 144 15.23 8.01 1.56
C PHE A 144 16.25 9.02 2.10
N ARG A 145 16.17 9.39 3.39
CA ARG A 145 17.20 10.19 4.04
C ARG A 145 18.53 9.45 4.12
N LYS A 146 19.62 10.21 4.15
CA LYS A 146 20.97 9.66 4.27
C LYS A 146 21.49 9.76 5.71
N GLU A 147 22.08 8.66 6.18
CA GLU A 147 22.86 8.62 7.40
C GLU A 147 24.22 8.01 7.10
N SER A 148 25.30 8.68 7.52
CA SER A 148 26.68 8.23 7.30
C SER A 148 26.99 7.84 5.84
N GLY A 149 26.36 8.56 4.89
CA GLY A 149 26.54 8.32 3.45
C GLY A 149 25.61 7.25 2.84
N THR A 150 24.87 6.51 3.67
CA THR A 150 23.90 5.47 3.20
C THR A 150 22.48 6.02 3.15
N VAL A 151 21.76 5.76 2.08
CA VAL A 151 20.30 5.95 2.03
C VAL A 151 19.65 4.84 2.86
N LEU A 152 18.82 5.19 3.85
CA LEU A 152 18.29 4.18 4.77
C LEU A 152 17.39 3.16 4.07
N TYR A 153 16.61 3.56 3.08
CA TYR A 153 15.80 2.63 2.28
C TYR A 153 16.64 1.57 1.56
N ASP A 154 17.89 1.90 1.19
CA ASP A 154 18.78 0.94 0.52
C ASP A 154 19.11 -0.27 1.43
N LEU A 155 19.03 -0.13 2.76
CA LEU A 155 19.17 -1.27 3.69
C LEU A 155 18.07 -2.32 3.45
N PHE A 156 16.83 -1.91 3.21
CA PHE A 156 15.73 -2.82 2.87
C PHE A 156 15.92 -3.47 1.49
N VAL A 157 16.42 -2.69 0.54
CA VAL A 157 16.72 -3.19 -0.81
C VAL A 157 17.83 -4.22 -0.79
N GLU A 158 18.94 -3.95 -0.09
CA GLU A 158 20.16 -4.73 -0.15
C GLU A 158 20.18 -5.90 0.86
N ARG A 159 19.53 -5.74 2.03
CA ARG A 159 19.64 -6.68 3.15
C ARG A 159 18.34 -7.38 3.52
N GLY A 160 17.17 -6.89 3.03
CA GLY A 160 15.87 -7.47 3.37
C GLY A 160 15.65 -8.91 2.86
N GLY A 161 16.45 -9.34 1.87
CA GLY A 161 16.28 -10.66 1.27
C GLY A 161 15.03 -10.77 0.36
N PRO A 162 14.80 -11.94 -0.24
CA PRO A 162 13.74 -12.12 -1.25
C PRO A 162 12.31 -12.11 -0.66
N ASP A 163 12.16 -12.47 0.61
CA ASP A 163 10.85 -12.57 1.27
C ASP A 163 10.43 -11.25 1.95
N PHE A 164 11.35 -10.29 2.08
CA PHE A 164 11.06 -8.92 2.48
C PHE A 164 10.65 -8.13 1.24
N THR A 165 9.35 -8.10 0.92
CA THR A 165 8.87 -7.39 -0.26
C THR A 165 8.65 -5.91 0.02
N LEU A 166 8.63 -5.12 -1.04
CA LEU A 166 8.53 -3.68 -0.97
C LEU A 166 7.20 -3.25 -1.59
N GLU A 167 6.38 -2.55 -0.82
CA GLU A 167 5.16 -1.91 -1.30
C GLU A 167 5.50 -0.47 -1.66
N ILE A 168 6.01 -0.27 -2.86
CA ILE A 168 6.54 1.03 -3.28
C ILE A 168 5.41 2.01 -3.54
N ASP A 169 5.53 3.20 -2.94
CA ASP A 169 4.66 4.35 -3.19
C ASP A 169 5.32 5.33 -4.17
N THR A 170 4.71 5.50 -5.33
CA THR A 170 5.26 6.30 -6.43
C THR A 170 5.39 7.78 -6.09
N TYR A 171 4.42 8.36 -5.35
CA TYR A 171 4.46 9.75 -4.92
C TYR A 171 5.59 10.00 -3.92
N TRP A 172 5.71 9.14 -2.90
CA TRP A 172 6.70 9.35 -1.84
C TRP A 172 8.13 9.16 -2.32
N VAL A 173 8.37 8.23 -3.23
CA VAL A 173 9.68 8.07 -3.91
C VAL A 173 10.01 9.33 -4.70
N TRP A 174 9.07 9.81 -5.54
CA TRP A 174 9.24 11.03 -6.33
C TRP A 174 9.39 12.27 -5.44
N HIS A 175 8.62 12.33 -4.34
CA HIS A 175 8.69 13.43 -3.37
C HIS A 175 10.06 13.51 -2.68
N ALA A 176 10.71 12.38 -2.45
CA ALA A 176 12.07 12.30 -1.93
C ALA A 176 13.15 12.69 -2.95
N GLY A 177 12.78 12.97 -4.21
CA GLY A 177 13.73 13.30 -5.29
C GLY A 177 14.44 12.07 -5.86
N VAL A 178 13.87 10.88 -5.69
CA VAL A 178 14.41 9.61 -6.20
C VAL A 178 13.75 9.27 -7.55
N ASP A 179 14.53 8.70 -8.46
CA ASP A 179 14.01 8.18 -9.72
C ASP A 179 13.17 6.92 -9.48
N VAL A 180 11.85 7.05 -9.68
CA VAL A 180 10.87 5.98 -9.46
C VAL A 180 11.16 4.79 -10.38
N VAL A 181 11.47 5.04 -11.65
CA VAL A 181 11.74 3.98 -12.64
C VAL A 181 13.03 3.23 -12.28
N GLY A 182 14.11 3.99 -12.00
CA GLY A 182 15.38 3.40 -11.58
C GLY A 182 15.27 2.61 -10.27
N LEU A 183 14.37 3.00 -9.35
CA LEU A 183 14.11 2.20 -8.15
C LEU A 183 13.45 0.87 -8.49
N PHE A 184 12.43 0.84 -9.36
CA PHE A 184 11.79 -0.42 -9.79
C PHE A 184 12.76 -1.38 -10.47
N GLU A 185 13.68 -0.86 -11.30
CA GLU A 185 14.73 -1.67 -11.94
C GLU A 185 15.68 -2.33 -10.92
N ARG A 186 15.95 -1.66 -9.78
CA ARG A 186 16.82 -2.19 -8.70
C ARG A 186 16.16 -3.27 -7.86
N VAL A 187 14.83 -3.24 -7.74
CA VAL A 187 14.08 -4.10 -6.79
C VAL A 187 13.27 -5.19 -7.49
N ASN A 188 13.69 -5.58 -8.66
CA ASN A 188 13.02 -6.56 -9.53
C ASN A 188 12.47 -7.76 -8.76
N ASP A 189 11.25 -8.21 -9.11
CA ASP A 189 10.50 -9.34 -8.51
C ASP A 189 10.16 -9.23 -7.00
N ARG A 190 10.39 -8.05 -6.38
CA ARG A 190 10.10 -7.84 -4.94
C ARG A 190 9.01 -6.81 -4.68
N VAL A 191 8.20 -6.45 -5.70
CA VAL A 191 7.19 -5.39 -5.61
C VAL A 191 5.82 -5.90 -6.06
N PRO A 192 5.21 -6.85 -5.32
CA PRO A 192 3.93 -7.44 -5.74
C PRO A 192 2.74 -6.49 -5.60
N VAL A 193 2.82 -5.49 -4.74
CA VAL A 193 1.79 -4.45 -4.53
C VAL A 193 2.45 -3.08 -4.61
N ILE A 194 1.81 -2.16 -5.30
CA ILE A 194 2.32 -0.80 -5.52
C ILE A 194 1.23 0.20 -5.14
N HIS A 195 1.62 1.27 -4.45
CA HIS A 195 0.77 2.42 -4.24
C HIS A 195 1.00 3.47 -5.34
N HIS A 196 -0.04 3.72 -6.09
CA HIS A 196 -0.06 4.79 -7.08
C HIS A 196 -0.69 6.04 -6.50
N LYS A 197 0.15 7.06 -6.32
CA LYS A 197 -0.26 8.42 -5.99
C LYS A 197 0.38 9.36 -7.00
N ASP A 198 -0.40 10.27 -7.59
CA ASP A 198 0.14 11.28 -8.49
C ASP A 198 0.48 12.56 -7.73
N LYS A 199 1.32 13.37 -8.32
CA LYS A 199 1.82 14.62 -7.74
C LYS A 199 1.62 15.76 -8.72
N GLU A 200 0.88 16.77 -8.29
CA GLU A 200 0.65 18.00 -9.03
C GLU A 200 1.42 19.15 -8.38
N VAL A 201 1.93 20.08 -9.17
CA VAL A 201 2.52 21.32 -8.70
C VAL A 201 1.55 22.47 -8.99
N ILE A 202 1.08 23.12 -7.92
CA ILE A 202 0.14 24.23 -8.01
C ILE A 202 0.85 25.52 -7.61
N ALA A 203 0.71 26.55 -8.45
CA ALA A 203 1.32 27.85 -8.20
C ALA A 203 0.80 28.42 -6.87
N GLY A 204 1.71 28.75 -5.95
CA GLY A 204 1.41 29.30 -4.63
C GLY A 204 1.08 28.26 -3.54
N GLU A 205 0.83 27.01 -3.89
CA GLU A 205 0.56 25.94 -2.91
C GLU A 205 1.69 24.92 -2.79
N GLY A 206 2.52 24.80 -3.85
CA GLY A 206 3.57 23.79 -3.93
C GLY A 206 3.05 22.43 -4.43
N PRO A 207 3.74 21.32 -4.08
CA PRO A 207 3.34 19.99 -4.51
C PRO A 207 2.17 19.46 -3.68
N VAL A 208 1.15 18.95 -4.37
CA VAL A 208 -0.05 18.31 -3.79
C VAL A 208 -0.26 16.93 -4.37
N ILE A 209 -1.06 16.10 -3.71
CA ILE A 209 -1.49 14.80 -4.24
C ILE A 209 -2.64 15.03 -5.20
N ALA A 210 -2.58 14.39 -6.37
CA ALA A 210 -3.59 14.46 -7.42
C ALA A 210 -4.15 13.06 -7.75
N ALA A 211 -5.29 13.02 -8.43
CA ALA A 211 -5.75 11.78 -9.04
C ALA A 211 -4.78 11.34 -10.14
N ILE A 212 -4.65 10.04 -10.36
CA ILE A 212 -3.68 9.49 -11.30
C ILE A 212 -3.97 10.02 -12.71
N GLY A 213 -2.93 10.57 -13.34
CA GLY A 213 -3.00 11.17 -14.67
C GLY A 213 -3.37 12.66 -14.69
N GLU A 214 -3.72 13.25 -13.55
CA GLU A 214 -3.96 14.68 -13.40
C GLU A 214 -2.71 15.45 -12.91
N GLY A 215 -1.69 14.72 -12.43
CA GLY A 215 -0.46 15.29 -11.91
C GLY A 215 0.70 15.28 -12.92
N ASN A 216 1.90 15.32 -12.37
CA ASN A 216 3.14 15.51 -13.13
C ASN A 216 4.01 14.23 -13.24
N LEU A 217 3.61 13.11 -12.65
CA LEU A 217 4.40 11.88 -12.71
C LEU A 217 4.38 11.29 -14.13
N PRO A 218 5.53 10.77 -14.61
CA PRO A 218 5.65 10.24 -15.96
C PRO A 218 5.07 8.81 -16.06
N TRP A 219 3.74 8.67 -15.94
CA TRP A 219 3.03 7.38 -15.90
C TRP A 219 3.34 6.47 -17.08
N GLY A 220 3.57 7.03 -18.26
CA GLY A 220 3.99 6.25 -19.44
C GLY A 220 5.32 5.50 -19.29
N LYS A 221 6.14 5.87 -18.29
CA LYS A 221 7.38 5.16 -17.93
C LYS A 221 7.21 4.35 -16.64
N ILE A 222 6.46 4.89 -15.67
CA ILE A 222 6.27 4.25 -14.36
C ILE A 222 5.50 2.93 -14.51
N LEU A 223 4.35 2.92 -15.22
CA LEU A 223 3.52 1.71 -15.33
C LEU A 223 4.25 0.53 -15.97
N PRO A 224 5.00 0.68 -17.09
CA PRO A 224 5.82 -0.40 -17.61
C PRO A 224 6.89 -0.90 -16.63
N ALA A 225 7.52 0.00 -15.86
CA ALA A 225 8.51 -0.38 -14.86
C ALA A 225 7.89 -1.18 -13.70
N CYS A 226 6.68 -0.80 -13.26
CA CYS A 226 5.92 -1.55 -12.26
C CYS A 226 5.63 -2.99 -12.70
N GLU A 227 5.15 -3.17 -13.93
CA GLU A 227 4.87 -4.49 -14.48
C GLU A 227 6.14 -5.33 -14.62
N ALA A 228 7.26 -4.71 -15.06
CA ALA A 228 8.56 -5.37 -15.15
C ALA A 228 9.10 -5.79 -13.75
N ALA A 229 8.78 -5.03 -12.70
CA ALA A 229 9.15 -5.35 -11.31
C ALA A 229 8.24 -6.39 -10.65
N GLY A 230 7.29 -6.98 -11.37
CA GLY A 230 6.45 -8.07 -10.89
C GLY A 230 5.16 -7.66 -10.20
N ALA A 231 4.65 -6.44 -10.47
CA ALA A 231 3.42 -5.94 -9.87
C ALA A 231 2.21 -6.86 -10.15
N ARG A 232 1.53 -7.26 -9.09
CA ARG A 232 0.26 -8.01 -9.13
C ARG A 232 -0.92 -7.09 -8.90
N TRP A 233 -0.76 -6.11 -8.00
CA TRP A 233 -1.79 -5.15 -7.64
C TRP A 233 -1.27 -3.71 -7.73
N HIS A 234 -2.07 -2.87 -8.34
CA HIS A 234 -1.87 -1.43 -8.47
C HIS A 234 -2.92 -0.72 -7.60
N CYS A 235 -2.54 -0.38 -6.37
CA CYS A 235 -3.42 0.27 -5.40
C CYS A 235 -3.43 1.78 -5.63
N VAL A 236 -4.57 2.32 -6.05
CA VAL A 236 -4.78 3.77 -6.19
C VAL A 236 -5.03 4.37 -4.81
N GLU A 237 -4.28 5.41 -4.48
CA GLU A 237 -4.39 6.08 -3.18
C GLU A 237 -4.22 7.61 -3.31
N GLN A 238 -4.96 8.34 -2.45
CA GLN A 238 -4.73 9.74 -2.16
C GLN A 238 -4.87 9.99 -0.65
N ASP A 239 -3.82 10.49 0.01
CA ASP A 239 -3.87 10.84 1.44
C ASP A 239 -4.81 12.03 1.69
N THR A 240 -4.87 12.92 0.69
CA THR A 240 -5.77 14.07 0.67
C THR A 240 -6.38 14.25 -0.71
N CYS A 241 -7.70 14.45 -0.76
CA CYS A 241 -8.42 14.74 -1.99
C CYS A 241 -8.91 16.20 -1.97
N ARG A 242 -8.72 16.91 -3.07
CA ARG A 242 -9.19 18.33 -3.23
C ARG A 242 -10.66 18.42 -3.67
N ARG A 243 -11.27 17.28 -4.00
CA ARG A 243 -12.68 17.07 -4.33
C ARG A 243 -13.17 15.78 -3.72
N ASP A 244 -14.39 15.37 -4.03
CA ASP A 244 -14.92 14.09 -3.56
C ASP A 244 -13.96 12.93 -3.86
N PRO A 245 -13.56 12.11 -2.88
CA PRO A 245 -12.58 11.05 -3.08
C PRO A 245 -13.06 9.97 -4.05
N PHE A 246 -14.37 9.71 -4.16
CA PHE A 246 -14.88 8.76 -5.15
C PHE A 246 -14.75 9.30 -6.58
N ASP A 247 -14.85 10.63 -6.78
CA ASP A 247 -14.58 11.24 -8.08
C ASP A 247 -13.10 11.18 -8.43
N CYS A 248 -12.20 11.35 -7.46
CA CYS A 248 -10.77 11.16 -7.63
C CYS A 248 -10.44 9.72 -8.04
N LEU A 249 -11.03 8.74 -7.35
CA LEU A 249 -10.86 7.32 -7.65
C LEU A 249 -11.41 6.97 -9.05
N ARG A 250 -12.54 7.55 -9.44
CA ARG A 250 -13.11 7.37 -10.79
C ARG A 250 -12.17 7.93 -11.86
N SER A 251 -11.65 9.13 -11.67
CA SER A 251 -10.69 9.74 -12.59
C SER A 251 -9.44 8.90 -12.76
N SER A 252 -8.88 8.44 -11.64
CA SER A 252 -7.71 7.54 -11.63
C SER A 252 -7.99 6.22 -12.34
N PHE A 253 -9.16 5.62 -12.11
CA PHE A 253 -9.57 4.38 -12.78
C PHE A 253 -9.67 4.56 -14.29
N GLU A 254 -10.32 5.64 -14.76
CA GLU A 254 -10.48 5.95 -16.18
C GLU A 254 -9.13 6.13 -16.89
N TYR A 255 -8.15 6.67 -16.22
CA TYR A 255 -6.81 6.86 -16.74
C TYR A 255 -6.01 5.54 -16.84
N LEU A 256 -6.18 4.63 -15.87
CA LEU A 256 -5.37 3.42 -15.73
C LEU A 256 -5.94 2.18 -16.45
N LYS A 257 -7.24 2.15 -16.75
CA LYS A 257 -7.93 1.00 -17.37
C LYS A 257 -7.50 0.68 -18.81
#